data_6801da1d202ab7c4fed536cd0e23751a
#
_entry.id   6801da1d202ab7c4fed536cd0e23751a
#
_cell.length_a   1.000
_cell.length_b   1.000
_cell.length_c   1.000
_cell.angle_alpha   90.00
_cell.angle_beta   90.00
_cell.angle_gamma   90.00
#
_symmetry.space_group_name_H-M   'P 1'
#
loop_
_entity.id
_entity.type
_entity.pdbx_description
1 polymer ?
#
loop_
_entity_poly.entity_id
_entity_poly.type
_entity_poly.pdbx_seq_one_letter_code
_entity_poly.pdbx_strand_id
1 'polypeptide(L)'
;MTYSPVTNDDVQELRAFLSEADLTVAGLDSTAVRVWVERDQDGKIIGSTGYEASADGADVLIRSVAVSSARRTAGAGTRLARFALEEAVGSGATRAWLFSRRSGPFWQKLGFALADRNELTAVLSDTQQVRLFTGTGQLEREVAWMRDLKALRSAPGGPAR
;
A
#
# COMPACT_ATOMS: atom_id res chain seq x y z
N MET A 1 14.45 -2.55 -12.89
CA MET A 1 13.45 -1.62 -12.42
C MET A 1 13.70 -1.30 -10.97
N THR A 2 13.79 -0.05 -10.63
CA THR A 2 14.20 0.35 -9.30
C THR A 2 13.12 1.15 -8.60
N TYR A 3 12.82 0.80 -7.36
CA TYR A 3 11.89 1.54 -6.52
C TYR A 3 12.71 2.25 -5.45
N SER A 4 12.53 3.56 -5.32
CA SER A 4 13.30 4.37 -4.38
C SER A 4 12.41 4.84 -3.24
N PRO A 5 12.91 4.81 -2.00
CA PRO A 5 12.13 5.32 -0.87
C PRO A 5 11.87 6.81 -1.05
N VAL A 6 10.68 7.24 -0.69
CA VAL A 6 10.30 8.65 -0.80
C VAL A 6 11.00 9.46 0.29
N THR A 7 11.53 10.62 -0.08
CA THR A 7 12.13 11.56 0.84
C THR A 7 11.23 12.77 0.97
N ASN A 8 11.56 13.69 1.88
CA ASN A 8 10.79 14.91 2.05
C ASN A 8 10.72 15.73 0.75
N ASP A 9 11.77 15.67 -0.06
CA ASP A 9 11.79 16.41 -1.31
C ASP A 9 10.80 15.86 -2.34
N ASP A 10 10.39 14.60 -2.19
CA ASP A 10 9.49 13.96 -3.13
C ASP A 10 8.02 14.16 -2.81
N VAL A 11 7.70 14.63 -1.59
CA VAL A 11 6.32 14.64 -1.11
C VAL A 11 5.36 15.43 -1.98
N GLN A 12 5.77 16.58 -2.46
CA GLN A 12 4.91 17.41 -3.29
C GLN A 12 4.57 16.72 -4.61
N GLU A 13 5.54 16.17 -5.27
CA GLU A 13 5.33 15.47 -6.53
C GLU A 13 4.49 14.22 -6.32
N LEU A 14 4.76 13.48 -5.25
CA LEU A 14 4.01 12.27 -4.92
C LEU A 14 2.55 12.62 -4.61
N ARG A 15 2.33 13.72 -3.89
CA ARG A 15 0.97 14.17 -3.56
C ARG A 15 0.16 14.43 -4.83
N ALA A 16 0.77 15.10 -5.80
CA ALA A 16 0.12 15.36 -7.08
C ALA A 16 -0.16 14.05 -7.83
N PHE A 17 0.80 13.14 -7.83
CA PHE A 17 0.66 11.86 -8.52
C PHE A 17 -0.50 11.04 -7.92
N LEU A 18 -0.58 10.95 -6.60
CA LEU A 18 -1.63 10.18 -5.93
C LEU A 18 -3.00 10.85 -6.08
N SER A 19 -3.05 12.18 -6.08
CA SER A 19 -4.30 12.90 -6.27
C SER A 19 -4.89 12.63 -7.66
N GLU A 20 -4.06 12.55 -8.68
CA GLU A 20 -4.52 12.21 -10.01
C GLU A 20 -5.07 10.78 -10.07
N ALA A 21 -4.57 9.89 -9.24
CA ALA A 21 -5.06 8.52 -9.16
C ALA A 21 -6.25 8.37 -8.22
N ASP A 22 -6.73 9.47 -7.63
CA ASP A 22 -7.83 9.49 -6.68
C ASP A 22 -7.52 8.66 -5.44
N LEU A 23 -6.30 8.74 -4.97
CA LEU A 23 -5.85 8.03 -3.77
C LEU A 23 -5.54 9.01 -2.65
N THR A 24 -5.55 8.49 -1.41
CA THR A 24 -5.33 9.32 -0.24
C THR A 24 -3.90 9.84 -0.20
N VAL A 25 -3.75 11.08 0.24
CA VAL A 25 -2.44 11.71 0.39
C VAL A 25 -2.12 11.93 1.88
N ALA A 26 -2.93 11.40 2.79
CA ALA A 26 -2.74 11.63 4.22
C ALA A 26 -1.41 11.07 4.72
N GLY A 27 -0.70 11.86 5.48
CA GLY A 27 0.50 11.41 6.19
C GLY A 27 1.73 11.14 5.35
N LEU A 28 1.79 11.61 4.10
CA LEU A 28 2.94 11.34 3.25
C LEU A 28 4.26 11.87 3.83
N ASP A 29 4.21 12.83 4.73
CA ASP A 29 5.38 13.36 5.40
C ASP A 29 5.63 12.70 6.76
N SER A 30 4.84 11.70 7.13
CA SER A 30 5.02 11.00 8.40
C SER A 30 6.00 9.84 8.23
N THR A 31 6.86 9.63 9.21
CA THR A 31 7.78 8.50 9.18
C THR A 31 7.06 7.15 9.33
N ALA A 32 5.80 7.16 9.79
CA ALA A 32 5.02 5.94 9.91
C ALA A 32 4.49 5.46 8.56
N VAL A 33 4.48 6.34 7.56
CA VAL A 33 4.02 6.00 6.21
C VAL A 33 5.26 5.74 5.36
N ARG A 34 5.38 4.52 4.85
CA ARG A 34 6.54 4.14 4.04
C ARG A 34 6.09 3.97 2.60
N VAL A 35 6.62 4.80 1.71
CA VAL A 35 6.25 4.80 0.30
C VAL A 35 7.51 4.76 -0.56
N TRP A 36 7.43 4.03 -1.65
CA TRP A 36 8.49 3.97 -2.66
C TRP A 36 7.91 4.42 -3.98
N VAL A 37 8.75 4.98 -4.83
CA VAL A 37 8.33 5.44 -6.15
C VAL A 37 9.23 4.84 -7.24
N GLU A 38 8.66 4.72 -8.42
CA GLU A 38 9.39 4.35 -9.62
C GLU A 38 9.38 5.59 -10.50
N ARG A 39 10.53 5.94 -11.12
CA ARG A 39 10.64 7.13 -11.97
C ARG A 39 11.05 6.70 -13.37
N ASP A 40 10.64 7.52 -14.36
CA ASP A 40 11.06 7.29 -15.73
C ASP A 40 12.42 7.94 -15.97
N GLN A 41 12.89 7.92 -17.22
CA GLN A 41 14.20 8.45 -17.57
C GLN A 41 14.31 9.94 -17.31
N ASP A 42 13.20 10.67 -17.35
CA ASP A 42 13.19 12.10 -17.10
C ASP A 42 13.03 12.42 -15.61
N GLY A 43 12.99 11.41 -14.76
CA GLY A 43 12.85 11.59 -13.33
C GLY A 43 11.43 11.77 -12.84
N LYS A 44 10.44 11.59 -13.72
CA LYS A 44 9.04 11.78 -13.33
C LYS A 44 8.51 10.51 -12.65
N ILE A 45 7.71 10.66 -11.59
CA ILE A 45 7.10 9.53 -10.92
C ILE A 45 6.08 8.86 -11.85
N ILE A 46 6.24 7.57 -12.06
CA ILE A 46 5.35 6.78 -12.89
C ILE A 46 4.70 5.62 -12.14
N GLY A 47 5.09 5.39 -10.92
CA GLY A 47 4.49 4.37 -10.07
C GLY A 47 4.80 4.63 -8.62
N SER A 48 3.93 4.13 -7.73
CA SER A 48 4.16 4.22 -6.30
C SER A 48 3.57 3.02 -5.59
N THR A 49 4.04 2.77 -4.37
CA THR A 49 3.53 1.69 -3.53
C THR A 49 3.95 1.97 -2.09
N GLY A 50 3.20 1.47 -1.12
CA GLY A 50 3.57 1.73 0.26
C GLY A 50 2.66 1.09 1.28
N TYR A 51 2.95 1.36 2.55
CA TYR A 51 2.13 0.87 3.65
C TYR A 51 2.34 1.71 4.92
N GLU A 52 1.42 1.52 5.87
CA GLU A 52 1.57 2.04 7.23
C GLU A 52 1.46 0.84 8.15
N ALA A 53 2.30 0.77 9.19
CA ALA A 53 2.28 -0.35 10.12
C ALA A 53 1.46 -0.01 11.36
N SER A 54 0.88 -1.05 11.99
CA SER A 54 0.26 -0.91 13.31
C SER A 54 1.36 -0.65 14.34
N ALA A 55 0.96 -0.26 15.54
CA ALA A 55 1.94 0.07 16.59
C ALA A 55 2.90 -1.08 16.89
N ASP A 56 2.42 -2.31 16.85
CA ASP A 56 3.28 -3.48 17.12
C ASP A 56 3.95 -4.04 15.86
N GLY A 57 3.67 -3.46 14.70
CA GLY A 57 4.27 -3.90 13.45
C GLY A 57 3.72 -5.19 12.86
N ALA A 58 2.77 -5.84 13.54
CA ALA A 58 2.25 -7.12 13.07
C ALA A 58 1.29 -6.98 11.89
N ASP A 59 0.61 -5.86 11.79
CA ASP A 59 -0.36 -5.60 10.74
C ASP A 59 0.06 -4.37 9.95
N VAL A 60 -0.12 -4.40 8.64
CA VAL A 60 0.16 -3.24 7.80
C VAL A 60 -1.06 -2.91 6.95
N LEU A 61 -1.21 -1.63 6.65
CA LEU A 61 -2.24 -1.14 5.75
C LEU A 61 -1.54 -0.77 4.45
N ILE A 62 -1.77 -1.55 3.40
CA ILE A 62 -1.19 -1.27 2.08
C ILE A 62 -1.89 -0.05 1.51
N ARG A 63 -1.13 0.88 0.97
CA ARG A 63 -1.69 2.11 0.42
C ARG A 63 -0.80 2.65 -0.69
N SER A 64 -1.31 3.65 -1.40
CA SER A 64 -0.53 4.41 -2.39
C SER A 64 -0.03 3.56 -3.56
N VAL A 65 -0.70 2.47 -3.88
CA VAL A 65 -0.33 1.62 -5.02
C VAL A 65 -0.97 2.21 -6.26
N ALA A 66 -0.16 2.79 -7.12
CA ALA A 66 -0.65 3.47 -8.31
C ALA A 66 0.35 3.40 -9.45
N VAL A 67 -0.16 3.37 -10.67
CA VAL A 67 0.66 3.39 -11.88
C VAL A 67 0.14 4.53 -12.75
N SER A 68 1.05 5.31 -13.32
CA SER A 68 0.68 6.41 -14.22
C SER A 68 -0.14 5.85 -15.38
N SER A 69 -1.15 6.60 -15.83
CA SER A 69 -2.00 6.13 -16.92
C SER A 69 -1.21 5.87 -18.21
N ALA A 70 -0.11 6.59 -18.41
CA ALA A 70 0.74 6.40 -19.58
C ALA A 70 1.58 5.11 -19.48
N ARG A 71 1.68 4.51 -18.32
CA ARG A 71 2.52 3.34 -18.07
C ARG A 71 1.74 2.14 -17.59
N ARG A 72 0.44 2.08 -17.83
CA ARG A 72 -0.36 0.94 -17.41
C ARG A 72 -0.12 -0.25 -18.32
N THR A 73 1.04 -0.86 -18.17
CA THR A 73 1.36 -2.08 -18.89
C THR A 73 1.03 -3.27 -18.01
N ALA A 74 0.87 -4.42 -18.63
CA ALA A 74 0.56 -5.62 -17.90
C ALA A 74 1.60 -5.88 -16.82
N GLY A 75 1.15 -6.05 -15.60
CA GLY A 75 2.02 -6.43 -14.50
C GLY A 75 2.66 -5.29 -13.72
N ALA A 76 2.57 -4.05 -14.18
CA ALA A 76 3.20 -2.95 -13.45
C ALA A 76 2.63 -2.77 -12.04
N GLY A 77 1.31 -2.73 -11.94
CA GLY A 77 0.65 -2.61 -10.63
C GLY A 77 0.93 -3.81 -9.74
N THR A 78 0.95 -5.00 -10.33
CA THR A 78 1.23 -6.23 -9.58
C THR A 78 2.63 -6.20 -8.99
N ARG A 79 3.62 -5.74 -9.76
CA ARG A 79 5.00 -5.65 -9.25
C ARG A 79 5.10 -4.68 -8.10
N LEU A 80 4.43 -3.53 -8.21
CA LEU A 80 4.44 -2.52 -7.14
C LEU A 80 3.75 -3.06 -5.88
N ALA A 81 2.61 -3.70 -6.03
CA ALA A 81 1.89 -4.28 -4.89
C ALA A 81 2.73 -5.35 -4.20
N ARG A 82 3.37 -6.23 -4.99
CA ARG A 82 4.22 -7.28 -4.42
C ARG A 82 5.42 -6.70 -3.69
N PHE A 83 5.99 -5.62 -4.21
CA PHE A 83 7.11 -4.97 -3.55
C PHE A 83 6.70 -4.51 -2.14
N ALA A 84 5.55 -3.85 -2.00
CA ALA A 84 5.09 -3.42 -0.69
C ALA A 84 4.88 -4.61 0.25
N LEU A 85 4.31 -5.71 -0.25
CA LEU A 85 4.09 -6.90 0.57
C LEU A 85 5.42 -7.49 1.04
N GLU A 86 6.40 -7.55 0.16
CA GLU A 86 7.72 -8.08 0.52
C GLU A 86 8.42 -7.19 1.55
N GLU A 87 8.32 -5.88 1.39
CA GLU A 87 8.89 -4.97 2.36
C GLU A 87 8.19 -5.10 3.71
N ALA A 88 6.87 -5.27 3.72
CA ALA A 88 6.12 -5.47 4.95
C ALA A 88 6.54 -6.76 5.65
N VAL A 89 6.70 -7.85 4.90
CA VAL A 89 7.17 -9.12 5.45
C VAL A 89 8.56 -8.94 6.05
N GLY A 90 9.45 -8.24 5.34
CA GLY A 90 10.80 -7.98 5.83
C GLY A 90 10.82 -7.16 7.10
N SER A 91 9.81 -6.35 7.36
CA SER A 91 9.73 -5.56 8.58
C SER A 91 9.04 -6.32 9.73
N GLY A 92 8.57 -7.55 9.49
CA GLY A 92 7.97 -8.39 10.54
C GLY A 92 6.47 -8.49 10.51
N ALA A 93 5.81 -7.91 9.52
CA ALA A 93 4.34 -7.97 9.45
C ALA A 93 3.85 -9.37 9.17
N THR A 94 2.70 -9.72 9.72
CA THR A 94 2.09 -11.04 9.54
C THR A 94 0.78 -10.97 8.79
N ARG A 95 0.14 -9.78 8.71
CA ARG A 95 -1.10 -9.60 7.97
C ARG A 95 -1.06 -8.27 7.23
N ALA A 96 -1.57 -8.25 6.01
CA ALA A 96 -1.70 -7.04 5.23
C ALA A 96 -3.18 -6.77 4.97
N TRP A 97 -3.57 -5.53 5.12
CA TRP A 97 -4.95 -5.06 4.96
C TRP A 97 -4.96 -3.92 3.95
N LEU A 98 -6.09 -3.64 3.36
CA LEU A 98 -6.26 -2.46 2.54
C LEU A 98 -7.73 -2.12 2.36
N PHE A 99 -7.97 -0.89 1.88
CA PHE A 99 -9.30 -0.47 1.47
C PHE A 99 -9.32 -0.39 -0.05
N SER A 100 -10.31 -0.98 -0.67
CA SER A 100 -10.51 -0.82 -2.12
C SER A 100 -11.97 -1.10 -2.48
N ARG A 101 -12.61 -0.13 -3.10
CA ARG A 101 -13.98 -0.28 -3.58
C ARG A 101 -14.03 -0.75 -5.03
N ARG A 102 -12.97 -0.48 -5.78
CA ARG A 102 -12.99 -0.67 -7.24
C ARG A 102 -12.04 -1.72 -7.77
N SER A 103 -11.04 -2.10 -6.99
CA SER A 103 -9.98 -2.97 -7.47
C SER A 103 -9.98 -4.36 -6.84
N GLY A 104 -11.16 -4.81 -6.38
CA GLY A 104 -11.28 -6.13 -5.74
C GLY A 104 -10.63 -7.27 -6.52
N PRO A 105 -10.95 -7.43 -7.82
CA PRO A 105 -10.36 -8.53 -8.59
C PRO A 105 -8.84 -8.47 -8.66
N PHE A 106 -8.26 -7.28 -8.72
CA PHE A 106 -6.81 -7.12 -8.73
C PHE A 106 -6.21 -7.65 -7.42
N TRP A 107 -6.79 -7.26 -6.29
CA TRP A 107 -6.27 -7.68 -4.99
C TRP A 107 -6.54 -9.16 -4.71
N GLN A 108 -7.67 -9.69 -5.21
CA GLN A 108 -7.96 -11.11 -5.07
C GLN A 108 -6.89 -11.96 -5.75
N LYS A 109 -6.39 -11.54 -6.90
CA LYS A 109 -5.32 -12.25 -7.58
C LYS A 109 -4.03 -12.24 -6.77
N LEU A 110 -3.88 -11.28 -5.87
CA LEU A 110 -2.72 -11.19 -5.01
C LEU A 110 -2.95 -11.86 -3.64
N GLY A 111 -4.00 -12.65 -3.53
CA GLY A 111 -4.26 -13.43 -2.32
C GLY A 111 -5.08 -12.73 -1.25
N PHE A 112 -5.64 -11.56 -1.55
CA PHE A 112 -6.50 -10.87 -0.59
C PHE A 112 -7.93 -11.40 -0.67
N ALA A 113 -8.60 -11.42 0.47
CA ALA A 113 -10.02 -11.78 0.55
C ALA A 113 -10.78 -10.67 1.28
N LEU A 114 -12.09 -10.62 1.07
CA LEU A 114 -12.91 -9.64 1.77
C LEU A 114 -12.73 -9.80 3.27
N ALA A 115 -12.65 -8.70 3.98
CA ALA A 115 -12.41 -8.68 5.40
C ALA A 115 -13.44 -7.79 6.10
N ASP A 116 -13.51 -7.92 7.42
CA ASP A 116 -14.40 -7.11 8.23
C ASP A 116 -13.78 -5.71 8.38
N ARG A 117 -14.51 -4.70 7.91
CA ARG A 117 -14.06 -3.32 8.00
C ARG A 117 -13.84 -2.87 9.43
N ASN A 118 -14.67 -3.35 10.37
CA ASN A 118 -14.53 -2.98 11.76
C ASN A 118 -13.27 -3.58 12.37
N GLU A 119 -12.91 -4.78 11.94
CA GLU A 119 -11.68 -5.41 12.40
C GLU A 119 -10.46 -4.63 11.89
N LEU A 120 -10.47 -4.27 10.62
CA LEU A 120 -9.39 -3.46 10.05
C LEU A 120 -9.24 -2.16 10.83
N THR A 121 -10.35 -1.49 11.07
CA THR A 121 -10.35 -0.21 11.77
C THR A 121 -9.76 -0.33 13.17
N ALA A 122 -10.09 -1.40 13.88
CA ALA A 122 -9.60 -1.61 15.22
C ALA A 122 -8.10 -1.92 15.24
N VAL A 123 -7.65 -2.78 14.33
CA VAL A 123 -6.26 -3.21 14.29
C VAL A 123 -5.33 -2.09 13.82
N LEU A 124 -5.79 -1.25 12.92
CA LEU A 124 -4.97 -0.20 12.30
C LEU A 124 -5.46 1.20 12.65
N SER A 125 -6.07 1.36 13.81
CA SER A 125 -6.69 2.62 14.22
C SER A 125 -5.72 3.80 14.28
N ASP A 126 -4.44 3.55 14.45
CA ASP A 126 -3.44 4.60 14.53
C ASP A 126 -2.90 5.04 13.17
N THR A 127 -3.31 4.38 12.09
CA THR A 127 -2.80 4.75 10.77
C THR A 127 -3.44 6.05 10.29
N GLN A 128 -2.71 6.78 9.46
CA GLN A 128 -3.19 8.04 8.91
C GLN A 128 -4.44 7.85 8.07
N GLN A 129 -4.49 6.78 7.29
CA GLN A 129 -5.62 6.54 6.41
C GLN A 129 -6.89 6.21 7.20
N VAL A 130 -6.80 5.37 8.23
CA VAL A 130 -7.97 5.04 9.04
C VAL A 130 -8.46 6.29 9.77
N ARG A 131 -7.56 7.09 10.30
CA ARG A 131 -7.94 8.34 10.97
C ARG A 131 -8.66 9.29 10.01
N LEU A 132 -8.15 9.41 8.80
CA LEU A 132 -8.77 10.27 7.80
C LEU A 132 -10.17 9.77 7.45
N PHE A 133 -10.32 8.49 7.18
CA PHE A 133 -11.61 7.93 6.77
C PHE A 133 -12.62 7.98 7.90
N THR A 134 -12.18 7.80 9.14
CA THR A 134 -13.05 7.90 10.30
C THR A 134 -13.53 9.35 10.45
N GLY A 135 -12.60 10.29 10.36
CA GLY A 135 -12.93 11.70 10.56
C GLY A 135 -13.82 12.30 9.48
N THR A 136 -13.75 11.78 8.26
CA THR A 136 -14.55 12.31 7.14
C THR A 136 -15.84 11.52 6.90
N GLY A 137 -16.03 10.40 7.60
CA GLY A 137 -17.19 9.54 7.36
C GLY A 137 -17.00 8.65 6.14
N GLN A 138 -15.86 8.72 5.46
CA GLN A 138 -15.61 7.91 4.27
C GLN A 138 -15.51 6.42 4.61
N LEU A 139 -15.15 6.10 5.85
CA LEU A 139 -14.97 4.72 6.26
C LEU A 139 -16.21 3.86 5.95
N GLU A 140 -17.39 4.42 6.12
CA GLU A 140 -18.63 3.67 5.89
C GLU A 140 -18.82 3.26 4.44
N ARG A 141 -18.11 3.88 3.52
CA ARG A 141 -18.21 3.56 2.09
C ARG A 141 -17.06 2.67 1.61
N GLU A 142 -16.11 2.35 2.50
CA GLU A 142 -14.94 1.58 2.09
C GLU A 142 -15.16 0.07 2.22
N VAL A 143 -14.41 -0.67 1.45
CA VAL A 143 -14.43 -2.14 1.48
C VAL A 143 -13.05 -2.60 1.94
N ALA A 144 -13.02 -3.44 2.95
CA ALA A 144 -11.78 -3.92 3.54
C ALA A 144 -11.36 -5.27 2.94
N TRP A 145 -10.06 -5.44 2.75
CA TRP A 145 -9.47 -6.68 2.24
C TRP A 145 -8.29 -7.05 3.13
N MET A 146 -8.01 -8.32 3.24
CA MET A 146 -6.90 -8.79 4.08
C MET A 146 -6.23 -10.00 3.45
N ARG A 147 -4.92 -10.10 3.67
CA ARG A 147 -4.13 -11.26 3.29
C ARG A 147 -3.21 -11.64 4.45
N ASP A 148 -3.16 -12.94 4.76
CA ASP A 148 -2.21 -13.47 5.72
C ASP A 148 -0.85 -13.54 5.01
N LEU A 149 0.18 -13.01 5.64
CA LEU A 149 1.51 -12.96 5.05
C LEU A 149 2.39 -14.15 5.42
N LYS A 150 1.89 -15.08 6.20
CA LYS A 150 2.70 -16.24 6.62
C LYS A 150 3.20 -17.03 5.42
N ALA A 151 2.39 -17.17 4.39
CA ALA A 151 2.79 -17.91 3.22
C ALA A 151 4.00 -17.28 2.52
N LEU A 152 4.10 -15.95 2.53
CA LEU A 152 5.23 -15.27 1.95
C LEU A 152 6.46 -15.43 2.82
N ARG A 153 6.30 -15.40 4.14
CA ARG A 153 7.44 -15.53 5.05
C ARG A 153 8.06 -16.92 4.98
N SER A 154 7.24 -17.93 4.77
CA SER A 154 7.70 -19.30 4.75
C SER A 154 7.81 -19.89 3.36
N ALA A 155 7.78 -19.06 2.36
CA ALA A 155 7.84 -19.53 0.99
C ALA A 155 9.12 -20.31 0.76
N PRO A 156 9.02 -21.51 0.35
CA PRO A 156 10.18 -22.35 0.14
C PRO A 156 11.13 -21.74 -0.83
N GLY A 157 11.04 -21.51 -1.73
CA GLY A 157 12.03 -21.05 -2.61
C GLY A 157 12.80 -20.01 -2.15
N GLY A 158 12.33 -19.51 -1.15
CA GLY A 158 12.98 -18.42 -0.85
C GLY A 158 14.06 -18.70 -0.02
N PRO A 159 14.47 -19.60 0.21
CA PRO A 159 15.43 -19.81 1.06
C PRO A 159 16.42 -18.94 0.91
N ALA A 160 16.81 -18.91 -0.01
CA ALA A 160 17.89 -18.15 -0.24
C ALA A 160 17.49 -16.78 -0.21
N ARG A 161 16.45 -16.52 0.22
CA ARG A 161 16.16 -15.21 0.17
C ARG A 161 16.59 -14.53 1.19
#